data_afd8d890f59d8be493c3c22a09a56245
#
_entry.id   afd8d890f59d8be493c3c22a09a56245
#
_cell.length_a   1.000
_cell.length_b   1.000
_cell.length_c   1.000
_cell.angle_alpha   90.00
_cell.angle_beta   90.00
_cell.angle_gamma   90.00
#
_symmetry.space_group_name_H-M   'P 1'
#
loop_
_entity.id
_entity.type
_entity.pdbx_description
1 polymer ?
#
loop_
_entity_poly.entity_id
_entity_poly.type
_entity_poly.pdbx_seq_one_letter_code
_entity_poly.pdbx_strand_id
1 'polypeptide(L)'
;MPLQSSFAKPVFSLEQQLGQKLILDFRYFCQHGASSKCRIPMTELPNELSTAIAKYDIGGVILFSENTQSIEQTITLNSQLQTAASRSSSKLPLFISIDQEGGRVARLPRDVATSFTGNMSIGATYKKHGTSFAT
;
A
#
# COMPACT_ATOMS: atom_id res chain seq x y z
N MET A 1 27.12 36.60 10.12
CA MET A 1 26.43 35.75 11.11
C MET A 1 25.77 34.62 10.37
N PRO A 2 26.18 33.36 10.53
CA PRO A 2 25.47 32.24 9.89
C PRO A 2 24.24 31.90 10.72
N LEU A 3 23.06 31.95 10.11
CA LEU A 3 21.82 31.42 10.65
C LEU A 3 21.90 29.90 10.69
N GLN A 4 22.26 29.34 11.84
CA GLN A 4 22.09 27.91 12.11
C GLN A 4 20.58 27.68 12.33
N SER A 5 19.88 27.25 11.28
CA SER A 5 18.55 26.67 11.44
C SER A 5 18.73 25.29 12.08
N SER A 6 18.59 25.25 13.41
CA SER A 6 18.46 24.02 14.15
C SER A 6 17.15 23.33 13.74
N PHE A 7 17.19 22.45 12.75
CA PHE A 7 16.13 21.51 12.52
C PHE A 7 16.12 20.51 13.67
N ALA A 8 15.33 20.80 14.71
CA ALA A 8 15.02 19.81 15.73
C ALA A 8 14.38 18.61 15.02
N LYS A 9 14.99 17.42 15.14
CA LYS A 9 14.38 16.19 14.65
C LYS A 9 13.01 16.03 15.32
N PRO A 10 11.92 15.77 14.58
CA PRO A 10 10.63 15.51 15.20
C PRO A 10 10.77 14.30 16.13
N VAL A 11 10.45 14.50 17.41
CA VAL A 11 10.44 13.42 18.40
C VAL A 11 9.05 12.79 18.34
N PHE A 12 8.95 11.63 17.70
CA PHE A 12 7.71 10.85 17.66
C PHE A 12 7.46 10.14 18.99
N SER A 13 6.21 10.12 19.44
CA SER A 13 5.80 9.30 20.59
C SER A 13 6.01 7.81 20.31
N LEU A 14 6.00 6.99 21.37
CA LEU A 14 6.11 5.54 21.19
C LEU A 14 4.95 4.99 20.34
N GLU A 15 3.72 5.48 20.56
CA GLU A 15 2.54 5.09 19.79
C GLU A 15 2.70 5.41 18.31
N GLN A 16 3.19 6.61 17.98
CA GLN A 16 3.49 7.00 16.61
C GLN A 16 4.55 6.10 15.98
N GLN A 17 5.63 5.81 16.71
CA GLN A 17 6.69 4.92 16.22
C GLN A 17 6.18 3.50 15.98
N LEU A 18 5.29 2.99 16.82
CA LEU A 18 4.65 1.69 16.65
C LEU A 18 3.72 1.69 15.43
N GLY A 19 2.84 2.70 15.32
CA GLY A 19 1.94 2.86 14.17
C GLY A 19 2.69 2.88 12.84
N GLN A 20 3.80 3.62 12.77
CA GLN A 20 4.64 3.72 11.58
C GLN A 20 5.33 2.40 11.16
N LYS A 21 5.37 1.40 12.02
CA LYS A 21 5.88 0.05 11.70
C LYS A 21 4.83 -0.90 11.17
N LEU A 22 3.56 -0.50 11.17
CA LEU A 22 2.47 -1.34 10.73
C LEU A 22 2.14 -1.07 9.26
N ILE A 23 2.08 -2.15 8.48
CA ILE A 23 1.46 -2.18 7.15
C ILE A 23 0.26 -3.10 7.25
N LEU A 24 -0.94 -2.56 6.99
CA LEU A 24 -2.19 -3.26 7.22
C LEU A 24 -2.87 -3.65 5.90
N ASP A 25 -3.58 -4.77 5.92
CA ASP A 25 -4.45 -5.24 4.84
C ASP A 25 -5.90 -4.87 5.14
N PHE A 26 -6.51 -4.12 4.22
CA PHE A 26 -7.93 -3.78 4.25
C PHE A 26 -8.64 -4.33 3.00
N ARG A 27 -8.36 -5.56 2.61
CA ARG A 27 -8.88 -6.20 1.38
C ARG A 27 -10.41 -6.15 1.29
N TYR A 28 -11.07 -6.39 2.43
CA TYR A 28 -12.53 -6.41 2.53
C TYR A 28 -12.99 -5.50 3.66
N PHE A 29 -14.14 -4.84 3.46
CA PHE A 29 -14.77 -4.04 4.50
C PHE A 29 -16.28 -4.24 4.52
N CYS A 30 -16.86 -4.45 5.71
CA CYS A 30 -18.28 -4.59 5.93
C CYS A 30 -18.73 -3.69 7.09
N GLN A 31 -19.69 -2.81 6.82
CA GLN A 31 -20.18 -1.80 7.77
C GLN A 31 -20.78 -2.37 9.07
N HIS A 32 -21.26 -3.62 9.07
CA HIS A 32 -22.00 -4.21 10.19
C HIS A 32 -21.20 -5.25 10.97
N GLY A 33 -19.92 -5.01 11.18
CA GLY A 33 -19.04 -5.81 12.01
C GLY A 33 -18.12 -6.75 11.25
N ALA A 34 -17.02 -7.11 11.92
CA ALA A 34 -16.03 -8.03 11.40
C ALA A 34 -16.61 -9.46 11.34
N SER A 35 -17.30 -9.78 10.26
CA SER A 35 -17.66 -11.16 9.97
C SER A 35 -16.51 -11.81 9.22
N SER A 36 -16.07 -13.00 9.67
CA SER A 36 -15.13 -13.84 8.90
C SER A 36 -15.64 -14.18 7.49
N LYS A 37 -16.91 -13.93 7.23
CA LYS A 37 -17.59 -14.12 5.93
C LYS A 37 -17.65 -12.85 5.07
N CYS A 38 -17.17 -11.70 5.59
CA CYS A 38 -17.12 -10.47 4.80
C CYS A 38 -16.25 -10.68 3.53
N ARG A 39 -16.81 -10.37 2.37
CA ARG A 39 -16.15 -10.45 1.06
C ARG A 39 -16.48 -9.27 0.17
N ILE A 40 -16.86 -8.13 0.76
CA ILE A 40 -17.09 -6.89 0.02
C ILE A 40 -15.73 -6.23 -0.18
N PRO A 41 -15.19 -6.16 -1.42
CA PRO A 41 -13.91 -5.52 -1.70
C PRO A 41 -13.91 -4.07 -1.25
N MET A 42 -12.83 -3.64 -0.59
CA MET A 42 -12.64 -2.23 -0.25
C MET A 42 -12.06 -1.50 -1.47
N THR A 43 -12.92 -0.91 -2.27
CA THR A 43 -12.54 -0.10 -3.45
C THR A 43 -12.55 1.40 -3.20
N GLU A 44 -13.13 1.81 -2.08
CA GLU A 44 -13.12 3.17 -1.54
C GLU A 44 -12.78 3.10 -0.06
N LEU A 45 -12.17 4.17 0.48
CA LEU A 45 -11.75 4.19 1.88
C LEU A 45 -12.93 4.53 2.80
N PRO A 46 -13.43 3.60 3.63
CA PRO A 46 -14.47 3.88 4.61
C PRO A 46 -14.01 4.88 5.68
N ASN A 47 -14.93 5.67 6.21
CA ASN A 47 -14.63 6.68 7.23
C ASN A 47 -14.01 6.09 8.49
N GLU A 48 -14.43 4.88 8.89
CA GLU A 48 -13.91 4.17 10.05
C GLU A 48 -12.42 3.85 9.88
N LEU A 49 -12.03 3.33 8.71
CA LEU A 49 -10.63 3.02 8.40
C LEU A 49 -9.81 4.30 8.22
N SER A 50 -10.39 5.34 7.59
CA SER A 50 -9.77 6.63 7.47
C SER A 50 -9.45 7.25 8.85
N THR A 51 -10.38 7.12 9.79
CA THR A 51 -10.20 7.55 11.18
C THR A 51 -9.14 6.72 11.89
N ALA A 52 -9.12 5.40 11.69
CA ALA A 52 -8.13 4.51 12.29
C ALA A 52 -6.71 4.83 11.78
N ILE A 53 -6.53 5.02 10.48
CA ILE A 53 -5.24 5.39 9.87
C ILE A 53 -4.70 6.67 10.52
N ALA A 54 -5.55 7.71 10.61
CA ALA A 54 -5.15 9.00 11.19
C ALA A 54 -4.88 8.90 12.71
N LYS A 55 -5.72 8.17 13.45
CA LYS A 55 -5.64 8.06 14.91
C LYS A 55 -4.41 7.30 15.39
N TYR A 56 -4.06 6.22 14.68
CA TYR A 56 -2.98 5.32 15.09
C TYR A 56 -1.68 5.57 14.34
N ASP A 57 -1.56 6.64 13.55
CA ASP A 57 -0.38 6.97 12.74
C ASP A 57 0.11 5.75 11.92
N ILE A 58 -0.78 5.04 11.25
CA ILE A 58 -0.46 3.81 10.50
C ILE A 58 0.57 4.12 9.41
N GLY A 59 1.63 3.30 9.32
CA GLY A 59 2.76 3.51 8.41
C GLY A 59 2.48 3.09 6.97
N GLY A 60 1.61 2.12 6.74
CA GLY A 60 1.32 1.68 5.38
C GLY A 60 0.09 0.81 5.22
N VAL A 61 -0.28 0.61 3.96
CA VAL A 61 -1.36 -0.28 3.53
C VAL A 61 -0.84 -1.15 2.38
N ILE A 62 -1.19 -2.43 2.40
CA ILE A 62 -0.97 -3.33 1.27
C ILE A 62 -2.30 -3.58 0.54
N LEU A 63 -2.30 -3.38 -0.78
CA LEU A 63 -3.44 -3.58 -1.65
C LEU A 63 -3.36 -4.93 -2.36
N PHE A 64 -4.53 -5.46 -2.72
CA PHE A 64 -4.69 -6.70 -3.47
C PHE A 64 -5.60 -6.49 -4.67
N SER A 65 -5.77 -7.51 -5.51
CA SER A 65 -6.61 -7.42 -6.71
C SER A 65 -8.04 -6.97 -6.43
N GLU A 66 -8.56 -7.30 -5.26
CA GLU A 66 -9.89 -6.90 -4.83
C GLU A 66 -10.00 -5.39 -4.63
N ASN A 67 -8.88 -4.74 -4.29
CA ASN A 67 -8.81 -3.28 -4.08
C ASN A 67 -8.53 -2.49 -5.37
N THR A 68 -8.04 -3.14 -6.44
CA THR A 68 -7.53 -2.50 -7.66
C THR A 68 -8.33 -2.94 -8.88
N GLN A 69 -9.57 -2.44 -9.04
CA GLN A 69 -10.49 -2.86 -10.08
C GLN A 69 -10.32 -2.08 -11.40
N SER A 70 -9.94 -0.81 -11.34
CA SER A 70 -9.56 0.01 -12.48
C SER A 70 -8.46 1.00 -12.08
N ILE A 71 -7.82 1.63 -13.06
CA ILE A 71 -6.79 2.66 -12.78
C ILE A 71 -7.40 3.85 -12.05
N GLU A 72 -8.50 4.38 -12.55
CA GLU A 72 -9.16 5.57 -12.00
C GLU A 72 -9.60 5.33 -10.56
N GLN A 73 -10.20 4.16 -10.30
CA GLN A 73 -10.60 3.78 -8.95
C GLN A 73 -9.37 3.62 -8.04
N THR A 74 -8.30 2.99 -8.51
CA THR A 74 -7.08 2.80 -7.74
C THR A 74 -6.39 4.13 -7.39
N ILE A 75 -6.34 5.08 -8.33
CA ILE A 75 -5.83 6.45 -8.08
C ILE A 75 -6.68 7.14 -7.01
N THR A 76 -8.01 7.02 -7.11
CA THR A 76 -8.94 7.61 -6.13
C THR A 76 -8.72 7.02 -4.74
N LEU A 77 -8.65 5.70 -4.61
CA LEU A 77 -8.37 5.02 -3.34
C LEU A 77 -7.02 5.44 -2.75
N ASN A 78 -5.96 5.49 -3.56
CA ASN A 78 -4.65 5.95 -3.11
C ASN A 78 -4.68 7.40 -2.60
N SER A 79 -5.41 8.29 -3.29
CA SER A 79 -5.61 9.67 -2.85
C SER A 79 -6.35 9.76 -1.51
N GLN A 80 -7.39 8.95 -1.32
CA GLN A 80 -8.14 8.87 -0.06
C GLN A 80 -7.25 8.36 1.09
N LEU A 81 -6.42 7.34 0.85
CA LEU A 81 -5.47 6.79 1.82
C LEU A 81 -4.44 7.85 2.24
N GLN A 82 -3.83 8.57 1.29
CA GLN A 82 -2.88 9.64 1.61
C GLN A 82 -3.55 10.81 2.32
N THR A 83 -4.79 11.14 1.96
CA THR A 83 -5.57 12.16 2.67
C THR A 83 -5.86 11.75 4.11
N ALA A 84 -6.12 10.47 4.37
CA ALA A 84 -6.28 9.98 5.74
C ALA A 84 -4.98 10.13 6.55
N ALA A 85 -3.83 9.74 5.97
CA ALA A 85 -2.51 9.88 6.60
C ALA A 85 -2.15 11.34 6.91
N SER A 86 -2.48 12.27 6.03
CA SER A 86 -2.20 13.70 6.25
C SER A 86 -2.91 14.30 7.48
N ARG A 87 -3.94 13.61 7.99
CA ARG A 87 -4.67 13.98 9.21
C ARG A 87 -4.11 13.36 10.48
N SER A 88 -3.13 12.46 10.37
CA SER A 88 -2.43 11.88 11.52
C SER A 88 -1.57 12.92 12.24
N SER A 89 -1.17 12.62 13.47
CA SER A 89 -0.31 13.50 14.26
C SER A 89 1.08 13.64 13.66
N SER A 90 1.61 12.57 13.08
CA SER A 90 2.93 12.57 12.42
C SER A 90 2.93 13.28 11.08
N LYS A 91 1.76 13.32 10.40
CA LYS A 91 1.59 13.83 9.02
C LYS A 91 2.53 13.16 8.00
N LEU A 92 3.04 11.99 8.33
CA LEU A 92 3.85 11.23 7.40
C LEU A 92 2.97 10.57 6.33
N PRO A 93 3.42 10.54 5.06
CA PRO A 93 2.69 9.84 4.02
C PRO A 93 2.69 8.32 4.28
N LEU A 94 1.62 7.65 3.87
CA LEU A 94 1.53 6.19 3.91
C LEU A 94 2.44 5.53 2.87
N PHE A 95 3.07 4.43 3.24
CA PHE A 95 3.52 3.46 2.26
C PHE A 95 2.31 2.71 1.70
N ILE A 96 2.09 2.81 0.39
CA ILE A 96 1.08 2.03 -0.30
C ILE A 96 1.81 0.99 -1.13
N SER A 97 1.62 -0.27 -0.79
CA SER A 97 2.29 -1.40 -1.42
C SER A 97 1.30 -2.33 -2.10
N ILE A 98 1.78 -3.14 -3.02
CA ILE A 98 1.02 -4.15 -3.73
C ILE A 98 1.92 -5.36 -3.98
N ASP A 99 1.35 -6.55 -3.91
CA ASP A 99 2.06 -7.78 -4.23
C ASP A 99 2.02 -8.02 -5.75
N GLN A 100 3.03 -7.56 -6.46
CA GLN A 100 3.13 -7.60 -7.92
C GLN A 100 4.40 -8.32 -8.36
N GLU A 101 4.33 -9.65 -8.49
CA GLU A 101 5.46 -10.51 -8.85
C GLU A 101 5.52 -10.86 -10.35
N GLY A 102 4.46 -10.60 -11.08
CA GLY A 102 4.25 -11.13 -12.42
C GLY A 102 3.71 -12.56 -12.42
N GLY A 103 3.48 -13.14 -13.59
CA GLY A 103 2.92 -14.47 -13.72
C GLY A 103 1.56 -14.63 -13.02
N ARG A 104 1.50 -15.51 -11.99
CA ARG A 104 0.26 -15.77 -11.22
C ARG A 104 -0.04 -14.68 -10.19
N VAL A 105 0.98 -14.02 -9.68
CA VAL A 105 0.86 -12.97 -8.67
C VAL A 105 0.99 -11.62 -9.36
N ALA A 106 -0.12 -11.17 -9.95
CA ALA A 106 -0.26 -9.87 -10.59
C ALA A 106 -1.62 -9.30 -10.15
N ARG A 107 -1.59 -8.20 -9.39
CA ARG A 107 -2.77 -7.61 -8.74
C ARG A 107 -3.33 -6.41 -9.51
N LEU A 108 -2.47 -5.72 -10.24
CA LEU A 108 -2.91 -4.62 -11.10
C LEU A 108 -3.71 -5.15 -12.29
N PRO A 109 -4.69 -4.38 -12.81
CA PRO A 109 -5.45 -4.74 -14.01
C PRO A 109 -4.51 -5.05 -15.19
N ARG A 110 -4.68 -6.20 -15.81
CA ARG A 110 -3.74 -6.72 -16.83
C ARG A 110 -3.84 -6.01 -18.18
N ASP A 111 -4.90 -5.31 -18.42
CA ASP A 111 -5.15 -4.51 -19.63
C ASP A 111 -4.38 -3.19 -19.64
N VAL A 112 -3.90 -2.76 -18.46
CA VAL A 112 -3.22 -1.47 -18.30
C VAL A 112 -1.83 -1.56 -17.70
N ALA A 113 -1.54 -2.62 -16.92
CA ALA A 113 -0.22 -2.84 -16.34
C ALA A 113 0.64 -3.73 -17.24
N THR A 114 1.94 -3.40 -17.34
CA THR A 114 2.89 -4.27 -18.04
C THR A 114 2.88 -5.66 -17.44
N SER A 115 2.65 -6.66 -18.29
CA SER A 115 2.61 -8.06 -17.87
C SER A 115 4.01 -8.67 -17.92
N PHE A 116 4.45 -9.25 -16.81
CA PHE A 116 5.72 -9.98 -16.69
C PHE A 116 5.45 -11.47 -16.44
N THR A 117 6.38 -12.31 -16.90
CA THR A 117 6.23 -13.77 -16.82
C THR A 117 6.41 -14.34 -15.41
N GLY A 118 6.95 -13.57 -14.48
CA GLY A 118 7.29 -14.01 -13.13
C GLY A 118 8.67 -14.65 -13.03
N ASN A 119 9.22 -14.64 -11.82
CA ASN A 119 10.61 -14.99 -11.51
C ASN A 119 10.98 -16.44 -11.89
N MET A 120 10.05 -17.39 -11.75
CA MET A 120 10.30 -18.79 -12.11
C MET A 120 10.58 -18.96 -13.60
N SER A 121 9.84 -18.29 -14.46
CA SER A 121 10.04 -18.33 -15.92
C SER A 121 11.35 -17.68 -16.32
N ILE A 122 11.70 -16.55 -15.71
CA ILE A 122 12.98 -15.86 -15.91
C ILE A 122 14.12 -16.78 -15.44
N GLY A 123 14.02 -17.38 -14.26
CA GLY A 123 15.01 -18.30 -13.72
C GLY A 123 15.23 -19.54 -14.59
N ALA A 124 14.18 -20.06 -15.23
CA ALA A 124 14.27 -21.20 -16.12
C ALA A 124 15.09 -20.91 -17.40
N THR A 125 15.17 -19.65 -17.84
CA THR A 125 15.96 -19.25 -19.01
C THR A 125 17.44 -19.04 -18.69
N TYR A 126 17.82 -18.93 -17.42
CA TYR A 126 19.17 -18.57 -16.99
C TYR A 126 20.24 -19.52 -17.50
N LYS A 127 20.00 -20.84 -17.45
CA LYS A 127 20.95 -21.85 -17.91
C LYS A 127 21.30 -21.74 -19.41
N LYS A 128 20.37 -21.23 -20.21
CA LYS A 128 20.54 -21.09 -21.66
C LYS A 128 21.08 -19.74 -22.09
N HIS A 129 20.70 -18.68 -21.39
CA HIS A 129 20.92 -17.31 -21.85
C HIS A 129 21.62 -16.39 -20.82
N GLY A 130 21.94 -16.91 -19.62
CA GLY A 130 22.50 -16.11 -18.53
C GLY A 130 21.55 -15.01 -18.07
N THR A 131 22.11 -13.87 -17.69
CA THR A 131 21.34 -12.72 -17.19
C THR A 131 20.74 -11.84 -18.29
N SER A 132 21.02 -12.12 -19.58
CA SER A 132 20.59 -11.26 -20.69
C SER A 132 19.07 -11.16 -20.90
N PHE A 133 18.28 -12.02 -20.27
CA PHE A 133 16.82 -11.99 -20.27
C PHE A 133 16.20 -11.46 -18.96
N ALA A 134 17.02 -11.13 -17.97
CA ALA A 134 16.58 -10.61 -16.68
C ALA A 134 16.76 -9.07 -16.53
N THR A 135 17.33 -8.46 -17.53
CA THR A 135 17.49 -7.01 -17.67
C THR A 135 16.60 -6.54 -18.81
#